data_a9eb695913d8650b5e8e208ca1c629ca
#
_entry.id   a9eb695913d8650b5e8e208ca1c629ca
#
_cell.length_a   1.000
_cell.length_b   1.000
_cell.length_c   1.000
_cell.angle_alpha   90.00
_cell.angle_beta   90.00
_cell.angle_gamma   90.00
#
_symmetry.space_group_name_H-M   'P 1'
#
loop_
_entity.id
_entity.type
_entity.pdbx_description
1 polymer ?
#
loop_
_entity_poly.entity_id
_entity_poly.type
_entity_poly.pdbx_seq_one_letter_code
_entity_poly.pdbx_strand_id
1 'polypeptide(L)'
;VLAKLTAAGAEARVHDLYGSGFQPVLTPAEWQGYLTCPDNCAPVAQEVADVRWCDTLIFVYPTWWYGLPAMLKGWLDRVLLPDVAFVMPDARHKTIRPGLQHIRRLGVFTTCGASR
;
A
#
# COMPACT_ATOMS: atom_id res chain seq x y z
N VAL A 1 15.83 4.16 9.04
CA VAL A 1 15.16 2.85 8.90
C VAL A 1 15.88 1.99 7.88
N LEU A 2 15.99 2.39 6.62
CA LEU A 2 16.55 1.60 5.52
C LEU A 2 17.97 1.07 5.82
N ALA A 3 18.90 1.91 6.25
CA ALA A 3 20.26 1.50 6.56
C ALA A 3 20.35 0.38 7.63
N LYS A 4 19.45 0.40 8.61
CA LYS A 4 19.39 -0.64 9.64
C LYS A 4 18.82 -1.95 9.10
N LEU A 5 17.85 -1.90 8.20
CA LEU A 5 17.29 -3.09 7.55
C LEU A 5 18.34 -3.76 6.66
N THR A 6 19.02 -2.97 5.83
CA THR A 6 20.11 -3.46 4.96
C THR A 6 21.26 -4.07 5.78
N ALA A 7 21.67 -3.43 6.88
CA ALA A 7 22.72 -3.95 7.77
C ALA A 7 22.28 -5.27 8.46
N ALA A 8 20.99 -5.48 8.64
CA ALA A 8 20.43 -6.73 9.16
C ALA A 8 20.21 -7.82 8.08
N GLY A 9 20.64 -7.58 6.84
CA GLY A 9 20.54 -8.51 5.73
C GLY A 9 19.14 -8.55 5.07
N ALA A 10 18.26 -7.59 5.34
CA ALA A 10 16.97 -7.52 4.69
C ALA A 10 17.09 -6.91 3.28
N GLU A 11 16.42 -7.51 2.31
CA GLU A 11 16.16 -6.86 1.02
C GLU A 11 15.02 -5.86 1.17
N ALA A 12 15.18 -4.65 0.67
CA ALA A 12 14.17 -3.61 0.77
C ALA A 12 13.91 -2.95 -0.59
N ARG A 13 12.64 -2.76 -0.92
CA ARG A 13 12.17 -1.95 -2.04
C ARG A 13 11.51 -0.70 -1.49
N VAL A 14 11.94 0.45 -1.97
CA VAL A 14 11.54 1.76 -1.43
C VAL A 14 10.68 2.50 -2.44
N HIS A 15 9.50 2.90 -2.00
CA HIS A 15 8.63 3.81 -2.75
C HIS A 15 8.71 5.21 -2.14
N ASP A 16 9.52 6.08 -2.73
CA ASP A 16 9.47 7.51 -2.44
C ASP A 16 8.33 8.13 -3.24
N LEU A 17 7.18 8.28 -2.61
CA LEU A 17 5.95 8.71 -3.27
C LEU A 17 6.05 10.14 -3.82
N TYR A 18 6.83 11.01 -3.20
CA TYR A 18 7.07 12.36 -3.70
C TYR A 18 8.15 12.35 -4.80
N GLY A 19 9.25 11.66 -4.57
CA GLY A 19 10.35 11.56 -5.54
C GLY A 19 9.96 10.88 -6.85
N SER A 20 9.07 9.90 -6.78
CA SER A 20 8.53 9.20 -7.97
C SER A 20 7.41 9.97 -8.67
N GLY A 21 6.86 11.03 -8.05
CA GLY A 21 5.69 11.74 -8.58
C GLY A 21 4.40 10.91 -8.53
N PHE A 22 4.27 10.04 -7.53
CA PHE A 22 3.07 9.21 -7.38
C PHE A 22 1.81 10.07 -7.29
N GLN A 23 0.79 9.73 -8.07
CA GLN A 23 -0.50 10.44 -8.07
C GLN A 23 -1.44 9.80 -7.05
N PRO A 24 -1.81 10.50 -5.95
CA PRO A 24 -2.59 9.89 -4.88
C PRO A 24 -4.09 9.78 -5.16
N VAL A 25 -4.57 10.45 -6.21
CA VAL A 25 -6.01 10.52 -6.49
C VAL A 25 -6.41 9.45 -7.49
N LEU A 26 -7.40 8.62 -7.13
CA LEU A 26 -8.06 7.71 -8.04
C LEU A 26 -8.69 8.48 -9.20
N THR A 27 -8.36 8.08 -10.41
CA THR A 27 -9.00 8.65 -11.61
C THR A 27 -10.41 8.08 -11.82
N PRO A 28 -11.27 8.74 -12.59
CA PRO A 28 -12.58 8.18 -12.94
C PRO A 28 -12.51 6.81 -13.61
N ALA A 29 -11.49 6.58 -14.44
CA ALA A 29 -11.28 5.29 -15.09
C ALA A 29 -10.89 4.19 -14.10
N GLU A 30 -10.00 4.47 -13.15
CA GLU A 30 -9.65 3.54 -12.07
C GLU A 30 -10.86 3.22 -11.19
N TRP A 31 -11.69 4.22 -10.89
CA TRP A 31 -12.93 4.01 -10.14
C TRP A 31 -13.91 3.09 -10.88
N GLN A 32 -14.11 3.32 -12.18
CA GLN A 32 -14.99 2.47 -13.00
C GLN A 32 -14.46 1.03 -13.10
N GLY A 33 -13.14 0.86 -13.24
CA GLY A 33 -12.48 -0.44 -13.34
C GLY A 33 -12.15 -1.10 -11.99
N TYR A 34 -12.51 -0.50 -10.85
CA TYR A 34 -12.03 -0.89 -9.52
C TYR A 34 -12.24 -2.38 -9.19
N LEU A 35 -13.34 -2.96 -9.63
CA LEU A 35 -13.67 -4.38 -9.42
C LEU A 35 -13.28 -5.29 -10.59
N THR A 36 -12.68 -4.74 -11.64
CA THR A 36 -12.29 -5.50 -12.84
C THR A 36 -10.89 -6.09 -12.66
N CYS A 37 -10.82 -7.22 -11.97
CA CYS A 37 -9.56 -7.90 -11.70
C CYS A 37 -9.16 -8.83 -12.86
N PRO A 38 -7.85 -8.93 -13.20
CA PRO A 38 -6.71 -8.27 -12.58
C PRO A 38 -6.38 -6.88 -13.16
N ASP A 39 -7.13 -6.38 -14.13
CA ASP A 39 -6.82 -5.16 -14.89
C ASP A 39 -6.81 -3.90 -14.01
N ASN A 40 -7.55 -3.91 -12.90
CA ASN A 40 -7.57 -2.85 -11.90
C ASN A 40 -6.17 -2.52 -11.33
N CYS A 41 -5.22 -3.45 -11.39
CA CYS A 41 -3.86 -3.26 -10.90
C CYS A 41 -2.94 -2.54 -11.90
N ALA A 42 -3.33 -2.42 -13.17
CA ALA A 42 -2.44 -1.92 -14.22
C ALA A 42 -1.86 -0.51 -13.94
N PRO A 43 -2.63 0.47 -13.42
CA PRO A 43 -2.10 1.80 -13.13
C PRO A 43 -1.06 1.86 -12.01
N VAL A 44 -0.99 0.84 -11.15
CA VAL A 44 -0.11 0.73 -9.97
C VAL A 44 0.60 -0.63 -9.93
N ALA A 45 0.92 -1.15 -11.09
CA ALA A 45 1.44 -2.51 -11.24
C ALA A 45 2.73 -2.77 -10.45
N GLN A 46 3.62 -1.79 -10.39
CA GLN A 46 4.88 -1.92 -9.65
C GLN A 46 4.64 -1.97 -8.14
N GLU A 47 3.81 -1.07 -7.62
CA GLU A 47 3.45 -1.02 -6.21
C GLU A 47 2.76 -2.31 -5.77
N VAL A 48 1.83 -2.80 -6.59
CA VAL A 48 1.15 -4.08 -6.35
C VAL A 48 2.13 -5.26 -6.37
N ALA A 49 3.06 -5.28 -7.33
CA ALA A 49 4.08 -6.33 -7.40
C ALA A 49 4.95 -6.35 -6.13
N ASP A 50 5.32 -5.18 -5.62
CA ASP A 50 6.15 -5.05 -4.43
C ASP A 50 5.38 -5.39 -3.14
N VAL A 51 4.10 -5.05 -3.06
CA VAL A 51 3.22 -5.50 -1.96
C VAL A 51 3.05 -7.03 -1.95
N ARG A 52 2.94 -7.64 -3.12
CA ARG A 52 2.85 -9.11 -3.24
C ARG A 52 4.16 -9.83 -2.92
N TRP A 53 5.27 -9.17 -3.15
CA TRP A 53 6.60 -9.70 -2.89
C TRP A 53 7.01 -9.62 -1.42
N CYS A 54 6.67 -8.53 -0.71
CA CYS A 54 7.18 -8.29 0.64
C CYS A 54 6.48 -9.16 1.70
N ASP A 55 7.21 -9.50 2.77
CA ASP A 55 6.65 -10.10 3.99
C ASP A 55 6.52 -9.08 5.14
N THR A 56 7.07 -7.90 4.93
CA THR A 56 7.10 -6.80 5.90
C THR A 56 6.80 -5.49 5.18
N LEU A 57 5.80 -4.76 5.65
CA LEU A 57 5.41 -3.47 5.12
C LEU A 57 5.72 -2.37 6.13
N ILE A 58 6.44 -1.34 5.70
CA ILE A 58 6.86 -0.24 6.59
C ILE A 58 6.43 1.09 5.99
N PHE A 59 5.71 1.87 6.78
CA PHE A 59 5.31 3.23 6.44
C PHE A 59 6.14 4.24 7.21
N VAL A 60 6.66 5.26 6.50
CA VAL A 60 7.43 6.38 7.08
C VAL A 60 6.79 7.67 6.60
N TYR A 61 6.19 8.44 7.52
CA TYR A 61 5.43 9.64 7.15
C TYR A 61 5.29 10.63 8.31
N PRO A 62 5.11 11.93 8.03
CA PRO A 62 4.70 12.89 9.05
C PRO A 62 3.20 12.77 9.34
N THR A 63 2.81 12.90 10.61
CA THR A 63 1.39 12.97 10.96
C THR A 63 0.81 14.34 10.58
N TRP A 64 -0.28 14.34 9.83
CA TRP A 64 -1.05 15.51 9.48
C TRP A 64 -2.46 15.42 10.06
N TRP A 65 -2.87 16.42 10.84
CA TRP A 65 -4.20 16.47 11.44
C TRP A 65 -4.61 15.14 12.11
N TYR A 66 -3.69 14.60 12.92
CA TYR A 66 -3.88 13.33 13.64
C TYR A 66 -4.09 12.09 12.73
N GLY A 67 -3.73 12.18 11.46
CA GLY A 67 -3.93 11.11 10.50
C GLY A 67 -2.79 10.99 9.48
N LEU A 68 -3.06 10.19 8.45
CA LEU A 68 -2.14 9.97 7.35
C LEU A 68 -2.07 11.19 6.42
N PRO A 69 -0.89 11.49 5.84
CA PRO A 69 -0.80 12.45 4.76
C PRO A 69 -1.64 12.00 3.55
N ALA A 70 -2.18 12.95 2.80
CA ALA A 70 -2.99 12.68 1.60
C ALA A 70 -2.27 11.77 0.60
N MET A 71 -0.96 11.94 0.43
CA MET A 71 -0.12 11.12 -0.43
C MET A 71 -0.15 9.64 -0.01
N LEU A 72 0.07 9.34 1.26
CA LEU A 72 0.04 7.97 1.76
C LEU A 72 -1.38 7.39 1.75
N LYS A 73 -2.39 8.20 2.11
CA LYS A 73 -3.79 7.77 2.03
C LYS A 73 -4.15 7.37 0.59
N GLY A 74 -3.75 8.18 -0.40
CA GLY A 74 -3.97 7.89 -1.81
C GLY A 74 -3.22 6.64 -2.28
N TRP A 75 -2.00 6.39 -1.78
CA TRP A 75 -1.30 5.13 -2.04
C TRP A 75 -2.11 3.94 -1.53
N LEU A 76 -2.62 4.00 -0.30
CA LEU A 76 -3.47 2.93 0.26
C LEU A 76 -4.73 2.71 -0.60
N ASP A 77 -5.39 3.79 -1.02
CA ASP A 77 -6.62 3.71 -1.81
C ASP A 77 -6.40 3.12 -3.21
N ARG A 78 -5.23 3.38 -3.82
CA ARG A 78 -4.93 2.94 -5.18
C ARG A 78 -4.23 1.59 -5.26
N VAL A 79 -3.54 1.16 -4.20
CA VAL A 79 -2.72 -0.07 -4.21
C VAL A 79 -3.41 -1.23 -3.48
N LEU A 80 -4.14 -0.95 -2.40
CA LEU A 80 -4.84 -1.99 -1.65
C LEU A 80 -6.18 -2.38 -2.29
N LEU A 81 -6.11 -2.78 -3.54
CA LEU A 81 -7.23 -3.10 -4.42
C LEU A 81 -7.84 -4.50 -4.14
N PRO A 82 -9.04 -4.77 -4.69
CA PRO A 82 -9.54 -6.14 -4.87
C PRO A 82 -8.49 -7.02 -5.58
N ASP A 83 -8.38 -8.28 -5.16
CA ASP A 83 -7.37 -9.27 -5.53
C ASP A 83 -5.93 -8.95 -5.08
N VAL A 84 -5.72 -7.82 -4.39
CA VAL A 84 -4.45 -7.48 -3.72
C VAL A 84 -4.64 -7.57 -2.20
N ALA A 85 -5.40 -6.66 -1.63
CA ALA A 85 -5.60 -6.59 -0.18
C ALA A 85 -6.72 -7.50 0.31
N PHE A 86 -7.68 -7.78 -0.53
CA PHE A 86 -8.82 -8.65 -0.24
C PHE A 86 -9.36 -9.28 -1.52
N VAL A 87 -9.99 -10.43 -1.36
CA VAL A 87 -10.61 -11.18 -2.47
C VAL A 87 -12.12 -11.13 -2.32
N MET A 88 -12.80 -10.72 -3.38
CA MET A 88 -14.25 -10.63 -3.42
C MET A 88 -14.92 -12.01 -3.31
N PRO A 89 -16.17 -12.10 -2.84
CA PRO A 89 -16.93 -13.32 -2.87
C PRO A 89 -17.06 -13.90 -4.29
N ASP A 90 -17.05 -15.23 -4.37
CA ASP A 90 -17.20 -15.99 -5.61
C ASP A 90 -18.24 -17.10 -5.45
N ALA A 91 -18.40 -17.96 -6.44
CA ALA A 91 -19.33 -19.07 -6.40
C ALA A 91 -19.04 -20.06 -5.25
N ARG A 92 -17.79 -20.22 -4.84
CA ARG A 92 -17.34 -21.15 -3.80
C ARG A 92 -17.29 -20.50 -2.42
N HIS A 93 -16.97 -19.20 -2.35
CA HIS A 93 -16.76 -18.46 -1.11
C HIS A 93 -17.70 -17.25 -1.05
N LYS A 94 -18.62 -17.27 -0.11
CA LYS A 94 -19.69 -16.27 0.01
C LYS A 94 -19.29 -15.00 0.77
N THR A 95 -18.07 -14.97 1.33
CA THR A 95 -17.54 -13.85 2.12
C THR A 95 -16.27 -13.29 1.53
N ILE A 96 -15.96 -12.03 1.84
CA ILE A 96 -14.66 -11.40 1.53
C ILE A 96 -13.58 -12.13 2.29
N ARG A 97 -12.46 -12.41 1.63
CA ARG A 97 -11.28 -13.07 2.18
C ARG A 97 -10.09 -12.13 2.19
N PRO A 98 -9.18 -12.23 3.18
CA PRO A 98 -7.97 -11.42 3.21
C PRO A 98 -6.99 -11.80 2.09
N GLY A 99 -6.35 -10.79 1.47
CA GLY A 99 -5.35 -10.96 0.41
C GLY A 99 -3.90 -10.78 0.87
N LEU A 100 -3.67 -10.17 2.04
CA LEU A 100 -2.33 -9.82 2.53
C LEU A 100 -1.80 -10.76 3.62
N GLN A 101 -2.22 -12.01 3.64
CA GLN A 101 -1.82 -12.99 4.68
C GLN A 101 -0.31 -13.32 4.68
N HIS A 102 0.39 -13.05 3.59
CA HIS A 102 1.84 -13.22 3.48
C HIS A 102 2.61 -12.09 4.21
N ILE A 103 1.99 -10.94 4.47
CA ILE A 103 2.59 -9.85 5.23
C ILE A 103 2.52 -10.19 6.72
N ARG A 104 3.66 -10.46 7.32
CA ARG A 104 3.80 -10.91 8.70
C ARG A 104 4.11 -9.78 9.67
N ARG A 105 4.61 -8.65 9.17
CA ARG A 105 5.02 -7.52 9.98
C ARG A 105 4.56 -6.21 9.35
N LEU A 106 4.08 -5.31 10.19
CA LEU A 106 3.73 -3.95 9.81
C LEU A 106 4.49 -2.98 10.73
N GLY A 107 5.29 -2.10 10.14
CA GLY A 107 6.03 -1.06 10.84
C GLY A 107 5.49 0.32 10.48
N VAL A 108 5.43 1.22 11.48
CA VAL A 108 5.08 2.62 11.26
C VAL A 108 6.09 3.51 11.97
N PHE A 109 6.69 4.41 11.21
CA PHE A 109 7.56 5.48 11.73
C PHE A 109 6.94 6.82 11.37
N THR A 110 6.49 7.56 12.36
CA THR A 110 5.84 8.84 12.13
C THR A 110 6.46 9.94 12.99
N THR A 111 6.41 11.17 12.48
CA THR A 111 6.76 12.38 13.23
C THR A 111 5.50 13.16 13.57
N CYS A 112 5.50 13.81 14.73
CA CYS A 112 4.39 14.61 15.23
C CYS A 112 4.92 16.02 15.53
N GLY A 113 4.20 17.06 15.08
CA GLY A 113 4.61 18.45 15.29
C GLY A 113 4.20 19.05 16.62
N ALA A 114 3.49 18.30 17.49
CA ALA A 114 3.08 18.79 18.80
C ALA A 114 4.25 18.66 19.79
N SER A 115 4.69 19.78 20.36
CA SER A 115 5.51 19.78 21.58
C SER A 115 4.64 19.36 22.76
N ARG A 116 5.20 18.58 23.68
CA ARG A 116 4.61 18.34 24.99
C ARG A 116 4.67 19.58 25.84
#